data_3b37c948880882ac9d30ac2779742f2d
#
_entry.id   3b37c948880882ac9d30ac2779742f2d
#
_cell.length_a   1.000
_cell.length_b   1.000
_cell.length_c   1.000
_cell.angle_alpha   90.00
_cell.angle_beta   90.00
_cell.angle_gamma   90.00
#
_symmetry.space_group_name_H-M   'P 1'
#
loop_
_entity.id
_entity.type
_entity.pdbx_description
1 polymer ?
#
loop_
_entity_poly.entity_id
_entity_poly.type
_entity_poly.pdbx_seq_one_letter_code
_entity_poly.pdbx_strand_id
1 'polypeptide(L)'
;MTQVTEPREEYTHYLPDVERNRAAVAGEREVKRAGVKFLPPLASMCCDTSYDDQNGMTIINQQSGLTLEGQAAYTKYKALASFYGATGRTIDGLVGLIFSKEAVCELPAIVDYLKENADSKGNTLRSLAKKASTEAFIAPRSGLLVARPSTPQGASQLDVEMNNLRPKILHYKYESIINWDYEVINNVEKLSLVILKEQVTKRRGFKVECEDQYRVLELIDGVYHQSLYNDSGALVEEVMPVIINGNMSDEIPFYFIEVGAENKSVMNDLVDMNFHHYQVSADYNSKNHFSSFIIWYETGAQQGQNMLMGNGVKWSNVSSDATF
;
A
#
# COMPACT_ATOMS: atom_id res chain seq x y z
N MET A 1 2.81 -23.71 -17.82
CA MET A 1 3.43 -23.68 -16.47
C MET A 1 3.19 -22.30 -15.94
N THR A 2 2.41 -22.19 -14.90
CA THR A 2 2.16 -20.92 -14.16
C THR A 2 3.49 -20.42 -13.62
N GLN A 3 3.84 -19.17 -13.89
CA GLN A 3 5.11 -18.62 -13.38
C GLN A 3 4.96 -18.32 -11.88
N VAL A 4 5.99 -18.56 -11.09
CA VAL A 4 6.01 -18.27 -9.65
C VAL A 4 5.70 -16.78 -9.35
N THR A 5 5.93 -15.91 -10.32
CA THR A 5 5.68 -14.48 -10.27
C THR A 5 4.22 -14.08 -10.54
N GLU A 6 3.37 -15.03 -10.96
CA GLU A 6 1.99 -14.75 -11.35
C GLU A 6 1.09 -14.70 -10.10
N PRO A 7 0.47 -13.54 -9.80
CA PRO A 7 -0.38 -13.40 -8.65
C PRO A 7 -1.74 -14.07 -8.87
N ARG A 8 -2.39 -14.48 -7.77
CA ARG A 8 -3.77 -14.96 -7.77
C ARG A 8 -4.74 -13.85 -8.21
N GLU A 9 -5.78 -14.19 -8.94
CA GLU A 9 -6.80 -13.22 -9.39
C GLU A 9 -7.41 -12.43 -8.22
N GLU A 10 -7.70 -13.11 -7.14
CA GLU A 10 -8.23 -12.53 -5.91
C GLU A 10 -7.29 -11.46 -5.32
N TYR A 11 -5.99 -11.73 -5.30
CA TYR A 11 -4.97 -10.75 -4.89
C TYR A 11 -5.02 -9.50 -5.77
N THR A 12 -5.04 -9.68 -7.08
CA THR A 12 -5.05 -8.58 -8.05
C THR A 12 -6.32 -7.74 -7.95
N HIS A 13 -7.45 -8.39 -7.68
CA HIS A 13 -8.75 -7.72 -7.55
C HIS A 13 -8.79 -6.75 -6.35
N TYR A 14 -8.29 -7.17 -5.18
CA TYR A 14 -8.36 -6.35 -3.96
C TYR A 14 -7.12 -5.46 -3.71
N LEU A 15 -6.05 -5.63 -4.48
CA LEU A 15 -4.84 -4.82 -4.32
C LEU A 15 -5.08 -3.30 -4.43
N PRO A 16 -5.92 -2.79 -5.38
CA PRO A 16 -6.21 -1.37 -5.46
C PRO A 16 -6.89 -0.81 -4.21
N ASP A 17 -7.75 -1.58 -3.55
CA ASP A 17 -8.42 -1.18 -2.31
C ASP A 17 -7.40 -1.09 -1.16
N VAL A 18 -6.48 -2.04 -1.06
CA VAL A 18 -5.42 -2.02 -0.06
C VAL A 18 -4.50 -0.80 -0.26
N GLU A 19 -4.10 -0.50 -1.49
CA GLU A 19 -3.31 0.70 -1.81
C GLU A 19 -4.04 1.99 -1.42
N ARG A 20 -5.34 2.05 -1.68
CA ARG A 20 -6.20 3.17 -1.30
C ARG A 20 -6.26 3.34 0.21
N ASN A 21 -6.47 2.25 0.95
CA ASN A 21 -6.49 2.25 2.41
C ASN A 21 -5.13 2.72 2.97
N ARG A 22 -4.02 2.25 2.42
CA ARG A 22 -2.68 2.68 2.84
C ARG A 22 -2.46 4.17 2.62
N ALA A 23 -2.88 4.69 1.48
CA ALA A 23 -2.76 6.12 1.19
C ALA A 23 -3.58 6.96 2.18
N ALA A 24 -4.80 6.52 2.53
CA ALA A 24 -5.64 7.18 3.52
C ALA A 24 -5.00 7.18 4.92
N VAL A 25 -4.40 6.06 5.32
CA VAL A 25 -3.70 5.93 6.60
C VAL A 25 -2.41 6.76 6.64
N ALA A 26 -1.66 6.80 5.54
CA ALA A 26 -0.45 7.60 5.42
C ALA A 26 -0.73 9.12 5.45
N GLY A 27 -1.97 9.53 5.12
CA GLY A 27 -2.48 10.86 5.29
C GLY A 27 -2.23 11.80 4.11
N GLU A 28 -2.48 13.09 4.35
CA GLU A 28 -2.59 14.13 3.32
C GLU A 28 -1.41 14.18 2.34
N ARG A 29 -0.19 14.05 2.83
CA ARG A 29 1.00 14.16 1.97
C ARG A 29 1.08 13.06 0.93
N GLU A 30 0.74 11.83 1.32
CA GLU A 30 0.75 10.69 0.41
C GLU A 30 -0.43 10.76 -0.57
N VAL A 31 -1.61 11.11 -0.08
CA VAL A 31 -2.81 11.33 -0.92
C VAL A 31 -2.55 12.41 -1.97
N LYS A 32 -1.97 13.55 -1.58
CA LYS A 32 -1.60 14.62 -2.53
C LYS A 32 -0.49 14.22 -3.50
N ARG A 33 0.45 13.35 -3.09
CA ARG A 33 1.50 12.82 -3.96
C ARG A 33 0.93 11.91 -5.05
N ALA A 34 -0.05 11.08 -4.72
CA ALA A 34 -0.74 10.23 -5.67
C ALA A 34 -1.56 11.01 -6.73
N GLY A 35 -1.90 12.28 -6.47
CA GLY A 35 -2.46 13.20 -7.44
C GLY A 35 -3.78 12.72 -8.04
N VAL A 36 -3.81 12.58 -9.38
CA VAL A 36 -5.01 12.24 -10.16
C VAL A 36 -5.66 10.91 -9.76
N LYS A 37 -4.91 10.02 -9.13
CA LYS A 37 -5.44 8.72 -8.66
C LYS A 37 -6.55 8.91 -7.64
N PHE A 38 -6.44 9.92 -6.75
CA PHE A 38 -7.39 10.16 -5.66
C PHE A 38 -8.15 11.49 -5.78
N LEU A 39 -7.64 12.41 -6.60
CA LEU A 39 -8.31 13.67 -6.90
C LEU A 39 -8.41 13.84 -8.42
N PRO A 40 -9.52 13.40 -9.04
CA PRO A 40 -9.71 13.60 -10.47
C PRO A 40 -9.65 15.07 -10.84
N PRO A 41 -9.06 15.43 -11.98
CA PRO A 41 -9.05 16.80 -12.46
C PRO A 41 -10.46 17.22 -12.92
N LEU A 42 -10.74 18.52 -12.84
CA LEU A 42 -11.96 19.07 -13.43
C LEU A 42 -11.91 19.00 -14.96
N ALA A 43 -13.06 18.86 -15.62
CA ALA A 43 -13.15 18.79 -17.08
C ALA A 43 -12.44 19.97 -17.78
N SER A 44 -12.51 21.17 -17.19
CA SER A 44 -11.83 22.36 -17.70
C SER A 44 -10.29 22.30 -17.67
N MET A 45 -9.72 21.33 -16.99
CA MET A 45 -8.26 21.10 -16.90
C MET A 45 -7.78 20.03 -17.84
N CYS A 46 -8.70 19.25 -18.44
CA CYS A 46 -8.42 18.15 -19.35
C CYS A 46 -8.55 18.64 -20.81
N CYS A 47 -7.79 18.02 -21.70
CA CYS A 47 -8.07 18.14 -23.13
C CYS A 47 -9.29 17.30 -23.50
N ASP A 48 -10.20 17.87 -24.29
CA ASP A 48 -11.09 17.07 -25.10
C ASP A 48 -10.26 16.37 -26.19
N THR A 49 -10.20 15.05 -26.15
CA THR A 49 -9.47 14.22 -27.11
C THR A 49 -10.03 14.27 -28.53
N SER A 50 -11.02 15.11 -28.80
CA SER A 50 -11.72 15.21 -30.06
C SER A 50 -11.30 16.40 -30.94
N TYR A 51 -10.35 17.23 -30.51
CA TYR A 51 -9.87 18.35 -31.34
C TYR A 51 -8.49 18.04 -31.92
N ASP A 52 -8.51 17.57 -33.15
CA ASP A 52 -7.35 17.45 -34.01
C ASP A 52 -7.14 18.85 -34.67
N ASP A 53 -6.45 19.72 -33.94
CA ASP A 53 -6.08 21.02 -34.50
C ASP A 53 -4.70 20.91 -35.16
N GLN A 54 -4.72 20.93 -36.48
CA GLN A 54 -3.53 20.78 -37.32
C GLN A 54 -2.46 21.86 -37.10
N ASN A 55 -2.68 22.86 -36.26
CA ASN A 55 -1.78 23.98 -36.03
C ASN A 55 -1.44 24.30 -34.55
N GLY A 56 -1.96 23.61 -33.59
CA GLY A 56 -1.67 23.83 -32.20
C GLY A 56 -1.10 22.57 -31.51
N MET A 57 0.16 22.61 -31.17
CA MET A 57 0.82 21.52 -30.42
C MET A 57 0.31 21.49 -29.00
N THR A 58 -0.85 20.87 -28.77
CA THR A 58 -1.35 20.59 -27.44
C THR A 58 -0.60 19.38 -26.88
N ILE A 59 0.41 19.62 -26.08
CA ILE A 59 1.16 18.55 -25.43
C ILE A 59 0.27 18.01 -24.31
N ILE A 60 -0.38 16.88 -24.57
CA ILE A 60 -1.11 16.11 -23.59
C ILE A 60 -0.10 15.29 -22.80
N ASN A 61 -0.11 15.46 -21.46
CA ASN A 61 0.56 14.48 -20.64
C ASN A 61 -0.29 13.20 -20.65
N GLN A 62 0.13 12.20 -21.41
CA GLN A 62 -0.60 10.94 -21.61
C GLN A 62 -0.91 10.19 -20.29
N GLN A 63 -0.16 10.45 -19.22
CA GLN A 63 -0.40 9.83 -17.92
C GLN A 63 -1.49 10.51 -17.11
N SER A 64 -1.73 11.81 -17.29
CA SER A 64 -2.68 12.58 -16.46
C SER A 64 -3.90 13.09 -17.23
N GLY A 65 -3.88 13.06 -18.57
CA GLY A 65 -4.92 13.65 -19.42
C GLY A 65 -5.00 15.18 -19.34
N LEU A 66 -4.01 15.84 -18.73
CA LEU A 66 -4.00 17.29 -18.49
C LEU A 66 -3.24 18.03 -19.59
N THR A 67 -3.74 19.21 -19.97
CA THR A 67 -2.99 20.18 -20.79
C THR A 67 -1.85 20.81 -19.99
N LEU A 68 -0.91 21.49 -20.62
CA LEU A 68 0.14 22.25 -19.93
C LEU A 68 -0.46 23.31 -18.98
N GLU A 69 -1.48 24.03 -19.45
CA GLU A 69 -2.22 25.02 -18.64
C GLU A 69 -3.05 24.32 -17.54
N GLY A 70 -3.67 23.19 -17.86
CA GLY A 70 -4.41 22.33 -16.95
C GLY A 70 -3.55 21.79 -15.81
N GLN A 71 -2.26 21.51 -16.03
CA GLN A 71 -1.34 21.09 -14.98
C GLN A 71 -1.12 22.18 -13.91
N ALA A 72 -0.99 23.44 -14.34
CA ALA A 72 -0.84 24.55 -13.42
C ALA A 72 -2.13 24.78 -12.61
N ALA A 73 -3.29 24.70 -13.28
CA ALA A 73 -4.61 24.79 -12.64
C ALA A 73 -4.83 23.62 -11.66
N TYR A 74 -4.51 22.40 -12.08
CA TYR A 74 -4.61 21.20 -11.21
C TYR A 74 -3.70 21.28 -9.99
N THR A 75 -2.50 21.82 -10.14
CA THR A 75 -1.58 22.01 -9.01
C THR A 75 -2.17 22.95 -7.97
N LYS A 76 -2.82 24.04 -8.39
CA LYS A 76 -3.54 24.96 -7.49
C LYS A 76 -4.76 24.27 -6.86
N TYR A 77 -5.56 23.56 -7.65
CA TYR A 77 -6.74 22.82 -7.19
C TYR A 77 -6.36 21.81 -6.10
N LYS A 78 -5.32 20.99 -6.36
CA LYS A 78 -4.79 20.03 -5.38
C LYS A 78 -4.22 20.71 -4.13
N ALA A 79 -3.59 21.88 -4.26
CA ALA A 79 -3.07 22.62 -3.12
C ALA A 79 -4.20 23.10 -2.18
N LEU A 80 -5.33 23.54 -2.73
CA LEU A 80 -6.50 23.97 -1.98
C LEU A 80 -7.28 22.84 -1.31
N ALA A 81 -7.15 21.62 -1.81
CA ALA A 81 -7.80 20.44 -1.24
C ALA A 81 -7.27 20.15 0.17
N SER A 82 -8.15 19.73 1.07
CA SER A 82 -7.81 19.38 2.45
C SER A 82 -8.21 17.94 2.74
N PHE A 83 -7.23 17.10 3.07
CA PHE A 83 -7.45 15.70 3.47
C PHE A 83 -7.41 15.58 4.99
N TYR A 84 -8.55 15.26 5.58
CA TYR A 84 -8.65 15.01 7.00
C TYR A 84 -8.33 13.54 7.29
N GLY A 85 -7.18 13.26 7.90
CA GLY A 85 -6.71 11.89 8.19
C GLY A 85 -7.53 11.14 9.25
N ALA A 86 -8.85 10.97 9.01
CA ALA A 86 -9.75 10.27 9.93
C ALA A 86 -9.37 8.79 10.05
N THR A 87 -9.11 8.13 8.93
CA THR A 87 -8.80 6.70 8.88
C THR A 87 -7.59 6.34 9.74
N GLY A 88 -6.47 7.04 9.56
CA GLY A 88 -5.26 6.79 10.34
C GLY A 88 -5.48 6.98 11.85
N ARG A 89 -6.15 8.06 12.24
CA ARG A 89 -6.49 8.34 13.65
C ARG A 89 -7.40 7.29 14.26
N THR A 90 -8.38 6.79 13.49
CA THR A 90 -9.28 5.74 13.94
C THR A 90 -8.51 4.44 14.19
N ILE A 91 -7.64 4.04 13.26
CA ILE A 91 -6.80 2.84 13.42
C ILE A 91 -5.86 2.99 14.63
N ASP A 92 -5.20 4.14 14.77
CA ASP A 92 -4.32 4.40 15.93
C ASP A 92 -5.10 4.32 17.24
N GLY A 93 -6.32 4.85 17.28
CA GLY A 93 -7.21 4.77 18.43
C GLY A 93 -7.61 3.34 18.75
N LEU A 94 -8.05 2.55 17.77
CA LEU A 94 -8.45 1.15 17.94
C LEU A 94 -7.27 0.29 18.40
N VAL A 95 -6.12 0.42 17.74
CA VAL A 95 -4.90 -0.29 18.15
C VAL A 95 -4.45 0.16 19.55
N GLY A 96 -4.57 1.45 19.86
CA GLY A 96 -4.32 1.97 21.21
C GLY A 96 -5.21 1.33 22.28
N LEU A 97 -6.49 1.12 21.97
CA LEU A 97 -7.44 0.44 22.86
C LEU A 97 -7.08 -1.05 23.07
N ILE A 98 -6.75 -1.78 22.00
CA ILE A 98 -6.35 -3.19 22.07
C ILE A 98 -5.12 -3.35 22.97
N PHE A 99 -4.14 -2.47 22.81
CA PHE A 99 -2.87 -2.53 23.55
C PHE A 99 -2.82 -1.60 24.79
N SER A 100 -3.99 -1.14 25.27
CA SER A 100 -4.07 -0.26 26.44
C SER A 100 -3.61 -0.93 27.72
N LYS A 101 -3.82 -2.25 27.82
CA LYS A 101 -3.33 -3.07 28.91
C LYS A 101 -2.13 -3.91 28.48
N GLU A 102 -1.25 -4.19 29.41
CA GLU A 102 -0.14 -5.10 29.16
C GLU A 102 -0.65 -6.53 29.09
N ALA A 103 -0.34 -7.22 27.99
CA ALA A 103 -0.70 -8.62 27.86
C ALA A 103 0.25 -9.46 28.71
N VAL A 104 -0.30 -10.34 29.53
CA VAL A 104 0.47 -11.37 30.22
C VAL A 104 0.79 -12.46 29.20
N CYS A 105 2.08 -12.68 28.95
CA CYS A 105 2.55 -13.68 28.02
C CYS A 105 3.47 -14.66 28.75
N GLU A 106 2.97 -15.86 29.00
CA GLU A 106 3.76 -16.94 29.58
C GLU A 106 4.22 -17.87 28.45
N LEU A 107 5.52 -17.92 28.21
CA LEU A 107 6.13 -18.77 27.22
C LEU A 107 7.05 -19.81 27.87
N PRO A 108 7.17 -21.01 27.29
CA PRO A 108 8.20 -21.95 27.69
C PRO A 108 9.60 -21.31 27.59
N ALA A 109 10.49 -21.64 28.50
CA ALA A 109 11.83 -21.05 28.59
C ALA A 109 12.62 -21.12 27.26
N ILE A 110 12.39 -22.16 26.48
CA ILE A 110 13.07 -22.38 25.19
C ILE A 110 12.71 -21.32 24.12
N VAL A 111 11.55 -20.67 24.21
CA VAL A 111 11.05 -19.65 23.28
C VAL A 111 10.84 -18.28 23.95
N ASP A 112 11.27 -18.12 25.21
CA ASP A 112 11.07 -16.88 25.98
C ASP A 112 11.77 -15.66 25.35
N TYR A 113 12.86 -15.88 24.60
CA TYR A 113 13.56 -14.86 23.82
C TYR A 113 12.66 -14.13 22.80
N LEU A 114 11.56 -14.74 22.35
CA LEU A 114 10.61 -14.12 21.43
C LEU A 114 9.95 -12.88 22.05
N LYS A 115 9.85 -12.80 23.38
CA LYS A 115 9.31 -11.62 24.07
C LYS A 115 10.12 -10.38 23.73
N GLU A 116 11.45 -10.51 23.66
CA GLU A 116 12.37 -9.39 23.42
C GLU A 116 12.71 -9.20 21.94
N ASN A 117 12.83 -10.30 21.19
CA ASN A 117 13.22 -10.28 19.79
C ASN A 117 12.50 -11.37 18.99
N ALA A 118 11.29 -11.07 18.53
CA ALA A 118 10.44 -12.03 17.83
C ALA A 118 10.87 -12.28 16.36
N ASP A 119 11.40 -11.26 15.69
CA ASP A 119 11.69 -11.28 14.23
C ASP A 119 13.18 -11.28 13.90
N SER A 120 14.06 -11.39 14.88
CA SER A 120 15.52 -11.24 14.76
C SER A 120 15.97 -9.86 14.23
N LYS A 121 15.08 -8.85 14.26
CA LYS A 121 15.37 -7.45 13.91
C LYS A 121 15.22 -6.50 15.11
N GLY A 122 15.07 -7.06 16.31
CA GLY A 122 14.91 -6.30 17.56
C GLY A 122 13.47 -5.89 17.85
N ASN A 123 12.47 -6.40 17.13
CA ASN A 123 11.08 -6.16 17.47
C ASN A 123 10.62 -7.15 18.55
N THR A 124 10.05 -6.63 19.63
CA THR A 124 9.42 -7.43 20.68
C THR A 124 8.17 -8.11 20.13
N LEU A 125 7.75 -9.22 20.77
CA LEU A 125 6.50 -9.91 20.41
C LEU A 125 5.30 -8.95 20.45
N ARG A 126 5.23 -8.06 21.46
CA ARG A 126 4.20 -7.03 21.56
C ARG A 126 4.24 -6.05 20.39
N SER A 127 5.43 -5.60 19.97
CA SER A 127 5.57 -4.72 18.84
C SER A 127 5.15 -5.39 17.54
N LEU A 128 5.47 -6.67 17.37
CA LEU A 128 5.04 -7.48 16.24
C LEU A 128 3.51 -7.64 16.21
N ALA A 129 2.91 -7.98 17.34
CA ALA A 129 1.45 -8.08 17.48
C ALA A 129 0.76 -6.76 17.14
N LYS A 130 1.31 -5.62 17.63
CA LYS A 130 0.79 -4.30 17.29
C LYS A 130 0.84 -4.02 15.79
N LYS A 131 1.95 -4.34 15.11
CA LYS A 131 2.09 -4.21 13.66
C LYS A 131 1.08 -5.08 12.91
N ALA A 132 0.93 -6.34 13.33
CA ALA A 132 -0.02 -7.27 12.74
C ALA A 132 -1.48 -6.81 12.92
N SER A 133 -1.84 -6.31 14.11
CA SER A 133 -3.17 -5.74 14.36
C SER A 133 -3.44 -4.48 13.52
N THR A 134 -2.45 -3.60 13.38
CA THR A 134 -2.58 -2.42 12.52
C THR A 134 -2.83 -2.83 11.06
N GLU A 135 -2.08 -3.83 10.58
CA GLU A 135 -2.22 -4.34 9.23
C GLU A 135 -3.60 -4.97 8.98
N ALA A 136 -4.12 -5.71 9.95
CA ALA A 136 -5.43 -6.35 9.88
C ALA A 136 -6.59 -5.35 9.76
N PHE A 137 -6.41 -4.09 10.17
CA PHE A 137 -7.38 -3.01 9.91
C PHE A 137 -7.23 -2.41 8.51
N ILE A 138 -6.03 -2.39 7.95
CA ILE A 138 -5.74 -1.75 6.65
C ILE A 138 -6.10 -2.66 5.50
N ALA A 139 -5.72 -3.93 5.59
CA ALA A 139 -5.85 -4.92 4.53
C ALA A 139 -6.78 -6.04 4.95
N PRO A 140 -7.44 -6.74 4.01
CA PRO A 140 -8.33 -7.84 4.32
C PRO A 140 -7.62 -9.00 5.03
N ARG A 141 -6.34 -9.19 4.74
CA ARG A 141 -5.50 -10.21 5.38
C ARG A 141 -4.03 -9.79 5.50
N SER A 142 -3.34 -10.39 6.43
CA SER A 142 -1.89 -10.39 6.56
C SER A 142 -1.43 -11.78 7.00
N GLY A 143 -0.14 -12.03 7.10
CA GLY A 143 0.35 -13.35 7.44
C GLY A 143 1.49 -13.35 8.43
N LEU A 144 1.58 -14.40 9.21
CA LEU A 144 2.70 -14.69 10.09
C LEU A 144 3.36 -16.00 9.66
N LEU A 145 4.65 -15.97 9.36
CA LEU A 145 5.46 -17.14 9.08
C LEU A 145 6.37 -17.43 10.26
N VAL A 146 6.31 -18.65 10.80
CA VAL A 146 7.33 -19.14 11.72
C VAL A 146 8.50 -19.65 10.91
N ALA A 147 9.47 -18.78 10.67
CA ALA A 147 10.66 -19.10 9.89
C ALA A 147 11.72 -19.74 10.79
N ARG A 148 12.32 -20.83 10.30
CA ARG A 148 13.48 -21.46 10.91
C ARG A 148 14.69 -21.26 10.00
N PRO A 149 15.84 -20.85 10.52
CA PRO A 149 17.07 -20.85 9.75
C PRO A 149 17.46 -22.29 9.43
N SER A 150 18.06 -22.51 8.27
CA SER A 150 18.64 -23.81 7.92
C SER A 150 19.75 -24.16 8.92
N THR A 151 19.58 -25.28 9.60
CA THR A 151 20.58 -25.77 10.56
C THR A 151 21.45 -26.80 9.86
N PRO A 152 22.78 -26.65 9.83
CA PRO A 152 23.66 -27.67 9.27
C PRO A 152 23.43 -29.03 9.96
N GLN A 153 23.49 -30.11 9.18
CA GLN A 153 23.38 -31.46 9.76
C GLN A 153 24.50 -31.67 10.79
N GLY A 154 24.13 -32.07 12.02
CA GLY A 154 25.08 -32.29 13.10
C GLY A 154 25.46 -31.06 13.92
N ALA A 155 24.79 -29.91 13.73
CA ALA A 155 25.00 -28.71 14.55
C ALA A 155 24.72 -29.01 16.03
N SER A 156 25.68 -28.64 16.88
CA SER A 156 25.50 -28.74 18.34
C SER A 156 24.58 -27.61 18.87
N GLN A 157 24.07 -27.76 20.09
CA GLN A 157 23.32 -26.68 20.77
C GLN A 157 24.13 -25.39 20.86
N LEU A 158 25.44 -25.50 21.04
CA LEU A 158 26.35 -24.35 21.06
C LEU A 158 26.42 -23.64 19.69
N ASP A 159 26.43 -24.39 18.60
CA ASP A 159 26.42 -23.82 17.24
C ASP A 159 25.12 -23.08 16.95
N VAL A 160 23.98 -23.61 17.43
CA VAL A 160 22.67 -22.97 17.32
C VAL A 160 22.64 -21.65 18.08
N GLU A 161 23.22 -21.62 19.29
CA GLU A 161 23.28 -20.40 20.11
C GLU A 161 24.26 -19.36 19.54
N MET A 162 25.48 -19.79 19.17
CA MET A 162 26.51 -18.88 18.63
C MET A 162 26.10 -18.25 17.29
N ASN A 163 25.42 -19.01 16.44
CA ASN A 163 24.95 -18.53 15.13
C ASN A 163 23.51 -17.99 15.17
N ASN A 164 22.90 -17.92 16.35
CA ASN A 164 21.54 -17.45 16.56
C ASN A 164 20.50 -18.15 15.64
N LEU A 165 20.66 -19.46 15.45
CA LEU A 165 19.80 -20.30 14.60
C LEU A 165 18.47 -20.63 15.31
N ARG A 166 17.78 -19.59 15.81
CA ARG A 166 16.54 -19.72 16.54
C ARG A 166 15.35 -19.45 15.64
N PRO A 167 14.20 -20.13 15.84
CA PRO A 167 12.96 -19.78 15.16
C PRO A 167 12.59 -18.31 15.36
N LYS A 168 12.04 -17.70 14.31
CA LYS A 168 11.61 -16.31 14.33
C LYS A 168 10.24 -16.17 13.68
N ILE A 169 9.50 -15.14 14.06
CA ILE A 169 8.18 -14.84 13.50
C ILE A 169 8.33 -13.69 12.52
N LEU A 170 8.02 -13.94 11.26
CA LEU A 170 8.03 -12.93 10.19
C LEU A 170 6.61 -12.53 9.88
N HIS A 171 6.37 -11.22 9.85
CA HIS A 171 5.08 -10.66 9.47
C HIS A 171 5.11 -10.22 8.01
N TYR A 172 4.14 -10.71 7.24
CA TYR A 172 3.94 -10.37 5.83
C TYR A 172 2.68 -9.55 5.66
N LYS A 173 2.81 -8.44 4.95
CA LYS A 173 1.69 -7.59 4.56
C LYS A 173 0.94 -8.23 3.39
N TYR A 174 -0.27 -7.75 3.12
CA TYR A 174 -1.09 -8.20 2.00
C TYR A 174 -0.31 -8.23 0.68
N GLU A 175 0.41 -7.15 0.36
CA GLU A 175 1.14 -6.99 -0.91
C GLU A 175 2.31 -7.99 -1.07
N SER A 176 2.73 -8.60 0.01
CA SER A 176 3.76 -9.63 0.00
C SER A 176 3.21 -11.03 -0.20
N ILE A 177 1.91 -11.26 -0.03
CA ILE A 177 1.26 -12.57 -0.14
C ILE A 177 0.56 -12.63 -1.49
N ILE A 178 1.28 -13.06 -2.53
CA ILE A 178 0.78 -12.94 -3.92
C ILE A 178 -0.07 -14.13 -4.35
N ASN A 179 0.14 -15.31 -3.74
CA ASN A 179 -0.63 -16.50 -4.07
C ASN A 179 -0.73 -17.44 -2.86
N TRP A 180 -1.83 -18.16 -2.74
CA TRP A 180 -2.08 -19.19 -1.70
C TRP A 180 -3.10 -20.17 -2.21
N ASP A 181 -3.04 -21.40 -1.70
CA ASP A 181 -4.02 -22.44 -2.02
C ASP A 181 -4.21 -23.41 -0.84
N TYR A 182 -5.38 -24.04 -0.81
CA TYR A 182 -5.75 -25.02 0.19
C TYR A 182 -6.09 -26.35 -0.48
N GLU A 183 -5.72 -27.42 0.15
CA GLU A 183 -6.01 -28.78 -0.30
C GLU A 183 -6.62 -29.60 0.84
N VAL A 184 -7.56 -30.47 0.49
CA VAL A 184 -8.17 -31.39 1.44
C VAL A 184 -7.33 -32.65 1.56
N ILE A 185 -6.54 -32.74 2.64
CA ILE A 185 -5.69 -33.89 2.96
C ILE A 185 -6.33 -34.64 4.14
N ASN A 186 -6.66 -35.93 3.96
CA ASN A 186 -7.29 -36.73 5.01
C ASN A 186 -8.59 -36.11 5.59
N ASN A 187 -9.41 -35.53 4.75
CA ASN A 187 -10.68 -34.88 5.12
C ASN A 187 -10.52 -33.62 6.00
N VAL A 188 -9.30 -33.04 6.01
CA VAL A 188 -8.97 -31.78 6.67
C VAL A 188 -8.42 -30.82 5.62
N GLU A 189 -8.96 -29.62 5.56
CA GLU A 189 -8.44 -28.55 4.71
C GLU A 189 -7.12 -28.05 5.30
N LYS A 190 -6.04 -28.18 4.54
CA LYS A 190 -4.70 -27.71 4.90
C LYS A 190 -4.22 -26.69 3.87
N LEU A 191 -3.46 -25.70 4.31
CA LEU A 191 -2.76 -24.77 3.45
C LEU A 191 -1.68 -25.55 2.67
N SER A 192 -1.83 -25.64 1.34
CA SER A 192 -0.95 -26.43 0.48
C SER A 192 0.12 -25.60 -0.23
N LEU A 193 -0.18 -24.30 -0.48
CA LEU A 193 0.73 -23.40 -1.18
C LEU A 193 0.64 -21.99 -0.59
N VAL A 194 1.79 -21.33 -0.42
CA VAL A 194 1.88 -19.87 -0.20
C VAL A 194 3.08 -19.32 -0.96
N ILE A 195 2.86 -18.28 -1.76
CA ILE A 195 3.93 -17.58 -2.46
C ILE A 195 4.07 -16.18 -1.88
N LEU A 196 5.25 -15.89 -1.35
CA LEU A 196 5.58 -14.66 -0.67
C LEU A 196 6.60 -13.86 -1.49
N LYS A 197 6.23 -12.64 -1.83
CA LYS A 197 7.14 -11.68 -2.46
C LYS A 197 7.95 -10.96 -1.38
N GLU A 198 9.27 -11.08 -1.43
CA GLU A 198 10.22 -10.46 -0.50
C GLU A 198 11.16 -9.53 -1.25
N GLN A 199 11.60 -8.46 -0.60
CA GLN A 199 12.66 -7.61 -1.11
C GLN A 199 13.97 -7.89 -0.39
N VAL A 200 14.97 -8.29 -1.14
CA VAL A 200 16.33 -8.51 -0.65
C VAL A 200 17.20 -7.32 -1.01
N THR A 201 17.82 -6.75 0.01
CA THR A 201 18.70 -5.60 -0.14
C THR A 201 20.13 -6.08 -0.29
N LYS A 202 20.76 -5.80 -1.43
CA LYS A 202 22.17 -6.07 -1.69
C LYS A 202 22.97 -4.77 -1.70
N ARG A 203 24.01 -4.71 -0.91
CA ARG A 203 24.92 -3.56 -0.88
C ARG A 203 26.06 -3.79 -1.87
N ARG A 204 26.20 -2.89 -2.86
CA ARG A 204 27.35 -2.81 -3.75
C ARG A 204 28.12 -1.51 -3.49
N GLY A 205 29.16 -1.58 -2.66
CA GLY A 205 29.89 -0.41 -2.20
C GLY A 205 29.01 0.51 -1.33
N PHE A 206 28.73 1.72 -1.81
CA PHE A 206 27.85 2.69 -1.14
C PHE A 206 26.41 2.69 -1.69
N LYS A 207 26.16 1.98 -2.78
CA LYS A 207 24.84 1.84 -3.37
C LYS A 207 24.12 0.64 -2.79
N VAL A 208 22.85 0.84 -2.46
CA VAL A 208 21.94 -0.21 -2.00
C VAL A 208 21.00 -0.52 -3.16
N GLU A 209 21.00 -1.77 -3.62
CA GLU A 209 20.10 -2.26 -4.65
C GLU A 209 19.09 -3.21 -4.00
N CYS A 210 17.82 -3.04 -4.36
CA CYS A 210 16.75 -3.91 -3.92
C CYS A 210 16.39 -4.85 -5.07
N GLU A 211 16.39 -6.15 -4.81
CA GLU A 211 15.96 -7.17 -5.76
C GLU A 211 14.74 -7.87 -5.19
N ASP A 212 13.76 -8.14 -6.03
CA ASP A 212 12.59 -8.93 -5.65
C ASP A 212 12.97 -10.42 -5.65
N GLN A 213 12.48 -11.13 -4.65
CA GLN A 213 12.66 -12.56 -4.46
C GLN A 213 11.33 -13.17 -4.07
N TYR A 214 11.09 -14.39 -4.51
CA TYR A 214 9.86 -15.11 -4.22
C TYR A 214 10.17 -16.33 -3.36
N ARG A 215 9.55 -16.38 -2.20
CA ARG A 215 9.60 -17.55 -1.32
C ARG A 215 8.35 -18.37 -1.53
N VAL A 216 8.54 -19.61 -1.95
CA VAL A 216 7.44 -20.57 -2.14
C VAL A 216 7.44 -21.54 -0.97
N LEU A 217 6.32 -21.67 -0.32
CA LEU A 217 6.03 -22.60 0.76
C LEU A 217 4.99 -23.59 0.20
N GLU A 218 5.32 -24.86 0.13
CA GLU A 218 4.50 -25.84 -0.58
C GLU A 218 4.47 -27.17 0.17
N LEU A 219 3.33 -27.86 0.16
CA LEU A 219 3.20 -29.24 0.60
C LEU A 219 3.32 -30.15 -0.62
N ILE A 220 4.42 -30.90 -0.71
CA ILE A 220 4.63 -31.91 -1.75
C ILE A 220 4.50 -33.28 -1.08
N ASP A 221 3.56 -34.11 -1.53
CA ASP A 221 3.27 -35.43 -0.94
C ASP A 221 3.04 -35.37 0.58
N GLY A 222 2.43 -34.29 1.07
CA GLY A 222 2.18 -34.06 2.49
C GLY A 222 3.40 -33.65 3.32
N VAL A 223 4.51 -33.29 2.68
CA VAL A 223 5.72 -32.80 3.32
C VAL A 223 5.95 -31.33 2.97
N TYR A 224 6.27 -30.51 3.97
CA TYR A 224 6.54 -29.09 3.77
C TYR A 224 7.90 -28.85 3.13
N HIS A 225 7.89 -28.15 2.00
CA HIS A 225 9.05 -27.69 1.25
C HIS A 225 9.07 -26.17 1.18
N GLN A 226 10.26 -25.62 1.14
CA GLN A 226 10.48 -24.18 0.94
C GLN A 226 11.52 -23.98 -0.16
N SER A 227 11.18 -23.16 -1.16
CA SER A 227 12.07 -22.83 -2.28
C SER A 227 12.16 -21.32 -2.45
N LEU A 228 13.27 -20.83 -2.99
CA LEU A 228 13.51 -19.43 -3.27
C LEU A 228 13.73 -19.23 -4.77
N TYR A 229 13.01 -18.28 -5.34
CA TYR A 229 13.11 -17.90 -6.74
C TYR A 229 13.49 -16.42 -6.86
N ASN A 230 14.22 -16.07 -7.90
CA ASN A 230 14.52 -14.69 -8.21
C ASN A 230 13.38 -14.02 -9.01
N ASP A 231 13.53 -12.73 -9.33
CA ASP A 231 12.56 -11.96 -10.09
C ASP A 231 12.32 -12.52 -11.51
N SER A 232 13.27 -13.22 -12.09
CA SER A 232 13.11 -13.91 -13.39
C SER A 232 12.40 -15.28 -13.28
N GLY A 233 12.00 -15.70 -12.09
CA GLY A 233 11.37 -17.00 -11.85
C GLY A 233 12.36 -18.17 -11.86
N ALA A 234 13.68 -17.92 -11.83
CA ALA A 234 14.68 -18.97 -11.73
C ALA A 234 14.89 -19.37 -10.26
N LEU A 235 15.01 -20.69 -10.02
CA LEU A 235 15.30 -21.26 -8.71
C LEU A 235 16.67 -20.79 -8.22
N VAL A 236 16.72 -20.17 -7.05
CA VAL A 236 17.95 -19.67 -6.41
C VAL A 236 18.43 -20.68 -5.37
N GLU A 237 17.52 -21.17 -4.56
CA GLU A 237 17.80 -22.10 -3.50
C GLU A 237 16.62 -23.06 -3.35
N GLU A 238 16.87 -24.34 -3.52
CA GLU A 238 15.94 -25.40 -3.16
C GLU A 238 16.21 -25.79 -1.72
N VAL A 239 15.25 -25.51 -0.87
CA VAL A 239 15.35 -25.93 0.52
C VAL A 239 14.80 -27.33 0.61
N MET A 240 15.62 -28.24 1.11
CA MET A 240 15.20 -29.59 1.44
C MET A 240 14.00 -29.58 2.39
N PRO A 241 13.22 -30.65 2.45
CA PRO A 241 12.08 -30.75 3.36
C PRO A 241 12.45 -30.29 4.76
N VAL A 242 11.59 -29.46 5.35
CA VAL A 242 11.86 -28.92 6.69
C VAL A 242 11.70 -30.02 7.73
N ILE A 243 12.79 -30.34 8.39
CA ILE A 243 12.83 -31.35 9.44
C ILE A 243 12.62 -30.67 10.80
N ILE A 244 11.61 -31.11 11.55
CA ILE A 244 11.30 -30.64 12.89
C ILE A 244 11.49 -31.83 13.86
N ASN A 245 12.42 -31.72 14.81
CA ASN A 245 12.72 -32.78 15.78
C ASN A 245 12.98 -34.16 15.15
N GLY A 246 13.63 -34.18 13.98
CA GLY A 246 13.93 -35.43 13.26
C GLY A 246 12.79 -35.93 12.36
N ASN A 247 11.61 -35.31 12.40
CA ASN A 247 10.48 -35.65 11.55
C ASN A 247 10.27 -34.58 10.47
N MET A 248 9.82 -34.99 9.30
CA MET A 248 9.39 -34.06 8.24
C MET A 248 8.13 -33.31 8.69
N SER A 249 8.08 -32.01 8.45
CA SER A 249 6.90 -31.21 8.76
C SER A 249 5.79 -31.51 7.75
N ASP A 250 4.58 -31.76 8.23
CA ASP A 250 3.37 -32.01 7.44
C ASP A 250 2.45 -30.77 7.35
N GLU A 251 2.92 -29.62 7.82
CA GLU A 251 2.20 -28.36 7.80
C GLU A 251 3.11 -27.19 7.40
N ILE A 252 2.56 -26.28 6.62
CA ILE A 252 3.19 -24.97 6.33
C ILE A 252 3.00 -24.09 7.57
N PRO A 253 4.07 -23.63 8.24
CA PRO A 253 3.96 -22.82 9.45
C PRO A 253 3.64 -21.34 9.12
N PHE A 254 2.61 -21.13 8.31
CA PHE A 254 2.11 -19.83 7.90
C PHE A 254 0.65 -19.67 8.32
N TYR A 255 0.35 -18.57 9.00
CA TYR A 255 -0.97 -18.31 9.55
C TYR A 255 -1.48 -16.96 9.05
N PHE A 256 -2.66 -16.97 8.41
CA PHE A 256 -3.35 -15.74 8.02
C PHE A 256 -3.95 -15.05 9.23
N ILE A 257 -3.87 -13.72 9.23
CA ILE A 257 -4.57 -12.85 10.17
C ILE A 257 -5.60 -12.09 9.35
N GLU A 258 -6.86 -12.34 9.64
CA GLU A 258 -8.01 -11.73 8.98
C GLU A 258 -8.93 -11.11 10.05
N VAL A 259 -9.42 -9.90 9.78
CA VAL A 259 -10.37 -9.21 10.66
C VAL A 259 -11.51 -8.69 9.79
N GLY A 260 -12.74 -9.10 10.10
CA GLY A 260 -13.92 -8.68 9.36
C GLY A 260 -14.46 -9.75 8.41
N ALA A 261 -15.23 -9.30 7.40
CA ALA A 261 -15.76 -10.17 6.36
C ALA A 261 -14.68 -10.57 5.35
N GLU A 262 -14.92 -11.68 4.66
CA GLU A 262 -14.01 -12.19 3.63
C GLU A 262 -13.59 -11.08 2.65
N ASN A 263 -12.28 -10.96 2.48
CA ASN A 263 -11.62 -10.10 1.49
C ASN A 263 -11.95 -8.59 1.56
N LYS A 264 -12.60 -8.13 2.63
CA LYS A 264 -12.89 -6.71 2.84
C LYS A 264 -12.21 -6.18 4.11
N SER A 265 -11.45 -5.09 3.98
CA SER A 265 -10.96 -4.38 5.16
C SER A 265 -12.12 -3.70 5.89
N VAL A 266 -12.10 -3.75 7.22
CA VAL A 266 -13.08 -3.06 8.07
C VAL A 266 -13.07 -1.55 7.92
N MET A 267 -12.02 -0.98 7.32
CA MET A 267 -11.87 0.47 7.12
C MET A 267 -12.36 0.96 5.76
N ASN A 268 -12.77 0.08 4.82
CA ASN A 268 -13.11 0.49 3.46
C ASN A 268 -14.16 1.61 3.44
N ASP A 269 -15.25 1.47 4.18
CA ASP A 269 -16.34 2.45 4.18
C ASP A 269 -15.87 3.82 4.73
N LEU A 270 -15.02 3.80 5.77
CA LEU A 270 -14.42 5.01 6.32
C LEU A 270 -13.43 5.66 5.34
N VAL A 271 -12.66 4.85 4.63
CA VAL A 271 -11.73 5.31 3.58
C VAL A 271 -12.49 5.97 2.44
N ASP A 272 -13.59 5.37 1.99
CA ASP A 272 -14.45 5.93 0.93
C ASP A 272 -15.01 7.29 1.33
N MET A 273 -15.54 7.40 2.53
CA MET A 273 -16.03 8.68 3.06
C MET A 273 -14.90 9.71 3.19
N ASN A 274 -13.71 9.27 3.56
CA ASN A 274 -12.55 10.17 3.72
C ASN A 274 -12.09 10.74 2.37
N PHE A 275 -12.04 9.91 1.31
CA PHE A 275 -11.74 10.38 -0.04
C PHE A 275 -12.85 11.23 -0.64
N HIS A 276 -14.12 10.88 -0.41
CA HIS A 276 -15.23 11.71 -0.82
C HIS A 276 -15.15 13.12 -0.19
N HIS A 277 -14.90 13.19 1.12
CA HIS A 277 -14.65 14.46 1.80
C HIS A 277 -13.49 15.24 1.18
N TYR A 278 -12.40 14.57 0.83
CA TYR A 278 -11.24 15.19 0.19
C TYR A 278 -11.61 15.84 -1.15
N GLN A 279 -12.35 15.14 -2.01
CA GLN A 279 -12.82 15.64 -3.30
C GLN A 279 -13.77 16.83 -3.13
N VAL A 280 -14.76 16.71 -2.24
CA VAL A 280 -15.69 17.79 -1.94
C VAL A 280 -14.97 19.02 -1.37
N SER A 281 -13.96 18.82 -0.51
CA SER A 281 -13.17 19.92 0.03
C SER A 281 -12.38 20.66 -1.05
N ALA A 282 -11.87 19.94 -2.05
CA ALA A 282 -11.17 20.52 -3.20
C ALA A 282 -12.11 21.42 -4.01
N ASP A 283 -13.31 20.93 -4.33
CA ASP A 283 -14.32 21.67 -5.08
C ASP A 283 -14.79 22.90 -4.31
N TYR A 284 -15.09 22.74 -3.03
CA TYR A 284 -15.57 23.81 -2.17
C TYR A 284 -14.52 24.91 -2.03
N ASN A 285 -13.29 24.55 -1.69
CA ASN A 285 -12.21 25.53 -1.51
C ASN A 285 -11.84 26.21 -2.83
N SER A 286 -11.89 25.48 -3.96
CA SER A 286 -11.67 26.06 -5.28
C SER A 286 -12.75 27.08 -5.62
N LYS A 287 -14.03 26.73 -5.44
CA LYS A 287 -15.15 27.67 -5.64
C LYS A 287 -15.03 28.90 -4.77
N ASN A 288 -14.75 28.73 -3.47
CA ASN A 288 -14.57 29.85 -2.55
C ASN A 288 -13.40 30.74 -2.94
N HIS A 289 -12.29 30.15 -3.39
CA HIS A 289 -11.13 30.89 -3.85
C HIS A 289 -11.48 31.76 -5.05
N PHE A 290 -12.18 31.22 -6.04
CA PHE A 290 -12.60 32.01 -7.22
C PHE A 290 -13.71 33.02 -6.90
N SER A 291 -14.68 32.70 -6.05
CA SER A 291 -15.77 33.61 -5.69
C SER A 291 -15.32 34.76 -4.79
N SER A 292 -14.17 34.64 -4.15
CA SER A 292 -13.61 35.71 -3.33
C SER A 292 -12.96 36.84 -4.13
N PHE A 293 -12.78 36.64 -5.45
CA PHE A 293 -12.25 37.68 -6.33
C PHE A 293 -13.37 38.62 -6.75
N ILE A 294 -13.15 39.94 -6.58
CA ILE A 294 -14.02 40.96 -7.13
C ILE A 294 -13.75 41.05 -8.62
N ILE A 295 -14.75 40.71 -9.43
CA ILE A 295 -14.69 40.88 -10.87
C ILE A 295 -15.22 42.28 -11.20
N TRP A 296 -14.32 43.14 -11.67
CA TRP A 296 -14.68 44.45 -12.17
C TRP A 296 -14.97 44.32 -13.66
N TYR A 297 -16.12 44.84 -14.08
CA TYR A 297 -16.45 44.96 -15.50
C TYR A 297 -16.71 46.43 -15.86
N GLU A 298 -16.34 46.78 -17.07
CA GLU A 298 -16.58 48.12 -17.63
C GLU A 298 -17.10 47.94 -19.06
N THR A 299 -18.20 48.62 -19.38
CA THR A 299 -18.78 48.69 -20.71
C THR A 299 -18.38 50.00 -21.36
N GLY A 300 -18.07 49.98 -22.66
CA GLY A 300 -17.71 51.19 -23.41
C GLY A 300 -16.24 51.63 -23.27
N ALA A 301 -15.36 50.78 -22.72
CA ALA A 301 -13.94 51.10 -22.63
C ALA A 301 -13.24 51.14 -23.98
N GLN A 302 -12.27 52.05 -24.13
CA GLN A 302 -11.43 52.08 -25.34
C GLN A 302 -10.50 50.87 -25.43
N GLN A 303 -10.33 50.38 -26.63
CA GLN A 303 -9.48 49.21 -26.93
C GLN A 303 -8.05 49.44 -26.44
N GLY A 304 -7.53 48.62 -25.57
CA GLY A 304 -6.13 48.63 -25.11
C GLY A 304 -5.87 49.09 -23.70
N GLN A 305 -6.89 49.46 -22.92
CA GLN A 305 -6.72 49.75 -21.49
C GLN A 305 -6.96 48.52 -20.60
N ASN A 306 -5.91 47.73 -20.42
CA ASN A 306 -5.92 46.69 -19.40
C ASN A 306 -5.50 47.28 -18.05
N MET A 307 -6.45 47.49 -17.13
CA MET A 307 -6.14 47.83 -15.75
C MET A 307 -6.13 46.57 -14.90
N LEU A 308 -5.00 46.20 -14.34
CA LEU A 308 -4.92 45.23 -13.26
C LEU A 308 -5.43 45.89 -11.97
N MET A 309 -6.56 45.44 -11.47
CA MET A 309 -7.11 45.87 -10.21
C MET A 309 -7.14 44.70 -9.21
N GLY A 310 -6.35 44.76 -8.18
CA GLY A 310 -6.34 43.77 -7.10
C GLY A 310 -5.97 42.36 -7.59
N ASN A 311 -6.62 41.35 -7.05
CA ASN A 311 -6.39 39.94 -7.43
C ASN A 311 -7.10 39.51 -8.70
N GLY A 312 -7.81 40.40 -9.42
CA GLY A 312 -8.63 40.10 -10.56
C GLY A 312 -8.17 40.78 -11.86
N VAL A 313 -8.56 40.20 -12.95
CA VAL A 313 -8.44 40.82 -14.27
C VAL A 313 -9.70 41.63 -14.53
N LYS A 314 -9.54 42.91 -14.93
CA LYS A 314 -10.67 43.71 -15.37
C LYS A 314 -11.17 43.22 -16.73
N TRP A 315 -12.44 42.89 -16.82
CA TRP A 315 -13.08 42.59 -18.10
C TRP A 315 -13.62 43.89 -18.69
N SER A 316 -13.10 44.27 -19.83
CA SER A 316 -13.59 45.45 -20.55
C SER A 316 -14.22 45.00 -21.86
N ASN A 317 -15.38 45.56 -22.17
CA ASN A 317 -16.07 45.39 -23.42
C ASN A 317 -16.15 46.70 -24.14
N VAL A 318 -15.84 46.65 -25.47
CA VAL A 318 -15.85 47.85 -26.34
C VAL A 318 -17.27 48.27 -26.71
N SER A 319 -18.24 47.38 -26.62
CA SER A 319 -19.65 47.66 -26.97
C SER A 319 -20.45 48.02 -25.71
N SER A 320 -21.18 49.15 -25.80
CA SER A 320 -22.12 49.56 -24.71
C SER A 320 -23.34 48.64 -24.58
N ASP A 321 -23.59 47.80 -25.62
CA ASP A 321 -24.78 46.93 -25.69
C ASP A 321 -24.47 45.49 -25.30
N ALA A 322 -23.23 45.17 -24.93
CA ALA A 322 -22.89 43.86 -24.49
C ALA A 322 -23.31 43.61 -23.04
N THR A 323 -24.16 42.64 -22.85
CA THR A 323 -24.55 42.09 -21.55
C THR A 323 -23.79 40.81 -21.30
N PHE A 324 -23.30 40.65 -20.06
CA PHE A 324 -22.68 39.42 -19.58
C PHE A 324 -23.71 38.55 -18.88
#